data_6b1ae9d17d37223d2678e7e48fa2dca5
#
_entry.id   6b1ae9d17d37223d2678e7e48fa2dca5
#
_cell.length_a   1.000
_cell.length_b   1.000
_cell.length_c   1.000
_cell.angle_alpha   90.00
_cell.angle_beta   90.00
_cell.angle_gamma   90.00
#
_symmetry.space_group_name_H-M   'P 1'
#
loop_
_entity.id
_entity.type
_entity.pdbx_description
1 polymer ?
#
loop_
_entity_poly.entity_id
_entity_poly.type
_entity_poly.pdbx_seq_one_letter_code
_entity_poly.pdbx_strand_id
1 'polypeptide(L)'
;GFSVATLMACPSAEGLFQQAIPQSGACHHTLPQEASKKVTEHFLDELGLNSAVELEAASADDILIAQRATSAYFAQGAGQVNSLGVAVSPFYPVHGNATLPNDPLTAACNGASSTVRVLTGSNKDETTLWSTGETSREKLERTVAGYQAIEALAVYQCTRPEASSHDLLVALTTDHMFRIPAIRLAEARQEAAPTFMYQFNWRSRALNGALAATHSLEIPFAFNNLDQAGVDFFLGPGPSPQGLADTMHKAWCDFIKTGEPGWPAYDSDTRATMFFDDIYAVVEDPDPEERAAWNGIR
;
A
#
# COMPACT_ATOMS: atom_id res chain seq x y z
N GLY A 1 0.33 -3.13 5.53
CA GLY A 1 1.00 -1.84 5.75
C GLY A 1 0.10 -0.80 6.41
N PHE A 2 -1.12 -0.59 5.90
CA PHE A 2 -2.04 0.46 6.38
C PHE A 2 -2.30 0.42 7.88
N SER A 3 -2.58 -0.76 8.44
CA SER A 3 -2.82 -0.93 9.88
C SER A 3 -1.57 -0.63 10.71
N VAL A 4 -0.39 -1.01 10.22
CA VAL A 4 0.88 -0.72 10.89
C VAL A 4 1.12 0.79 10.96
N ALA A 5 0.98 1.49 9.84
CA ALA A 5 1.12 2.95 9.79
C ALA A 5 0.06 3.66 10.66
N THR A 6 -1.16 3.14 10.71
CA THR A 6 -2.21 3.66 11.59
C THR A 6 -1.85 3.48 13.06
N LEU A 7 -1.34 2.31 13.47
CA LEU A 7 -0.90 2.07 14.84
C LEU A 7 0.26 2.99 15.25
N MET A 8 1.17 3.29 14.32
CA MET A 8 2.25 4.27 14.56
C MET A 8 1.72 5.69 14.82
N ALA A 9 0.50 6.01 14.35
CA ALA A 9 -0.15 7.30 14.55
C ALA A 9 -1.08 7.35 15.78
N CYS A 10 -1.35 6.20 16.42
CA CYS A 10 -2.22 6.12 17.60
C CYS A 10 -1.44 6.46 18.89
N PRO A 11 -1.81 7.51 19.65
CA PRO A 11 -1.14 7.84 20.92
C PRO A 11 -1.13 6.69 21.93
N SER A 12 -2.19 5.89 21.97
CA SER A 12 -2.30 4.73 22.86
C SER A 12 -1.34 3.57 22.52
N ALA A 13 -0.73 3.60 21.34
CA ALA A 13 0.25 2.60 20.91
C ALA A 13 1.72 3.07 21.14
N GLU A 14 1.91 4.29 21.65
CA GLU A 14 3.25 4.82 21.94
C GLU A 14 3.98 3.95 22.95
N GLY A 15 5.22 3.59 22.62
CA GLY A 15 6.09 2.77 23.49
C GLY A 15 5.79 1.26 23.46
N LEU A 16 4.77 0.80 22.75
CA LEU A 16 4.43 -0.63 22.67
C LEU A 16 5.33 -1.42 21.69
N PHE A 17 6.02 -0.75 20.78
CA PHE A 17 6.95 -1.35 19.82
C PHE A 17 8.10 -0.40 19.50
N GLN A 18 9.25 -0.96 19.15
CA GLN A 18 10.48 -0.24 18.83
C GLN A 18 10.79 -0.21 17.34
N GLN A 19 10.22 -1.16 16.59
CA GLN A 19 10.36 -1.26 15.14
C GLN A 19 9.00 -1.53 14.49
N ALA A 20 8.84 -1.08 13.24
CA ALA A 20 7.64 -1.30 12.46
C ALA A 20 8.00 -1.62 11.01
N ILE A 21 7.27 -2.58 10.40
CA ILE A 21 7.46 -2.97 9.00
C ILE A 21 6.12 -2.82 8.26
N PRO A 22 5.73 -1.60 7.85
CA PRO A 22 4.58 -1.41 6.95
C PRO A 22 4.93 -1.83 5.53
N GLN A 23 4.51 -3.02 5.11
CA GLN A 23 4.67 -3.54 3.75
C GLN A 23 3.43 -3.24 2.93
N SER A 24 3.60 -2.78 1.69
CA SER A 24 2.52 -2.51 0.73
C SER A 24 1.43 -1.61 1.30
N GLY A 25 1.75 -0.32 1.41
CA GLY A 25 0.88 0.73 1.93
C GLY A 25 1.35 1.31 3.25
N ALA A 26 1.05 2.58 3.42
CA ALA A 26 1.53 3.34 4.55
C ALA A 26 0.48 4.37 5.02
N CYS A 27 0.73 5.66 4.84
CA CYS A 27 0.10 6.73 5.60
C CYS A 27 -1.23 7.28 5.03
N HIS A 28 -1.71 6.82 3.86
CA HIS A 28 -2.83 7.49 3.18
C HIS A 28 -4.21 6.82 3.36
N HIS A 29 -4.28 5.67 4.00
CA HIS A 29 -5.49 4.84 4.00
C HIS A 29 -6.26 4.95 5.31
N THR A 30 -6.79 6.14 5.57
CA THR A 30 -7.72 6.43 6.66
C THR A 30 -8.86 7.29 6.15
N LEU A 31 -10.00 7.28 6.85
CA LEU A 31 -11.16 8.11 6.55
C LEU A 31 -11.30 9.25 7.56
N PRO A 32 -11.63 10.47 7.12
CA PRO A 32 -12.15 11.49 8.03
C PRO A 32 -13.54 11.08 8.56
N GLN A 33 -13.91 11.56 9.74
CA GLN A 33 -15.21 11.22 10.38
C GLN A 33 -16.42 11.40 9.47
N GLU A 34 -16.47 12.48 8.68
CA GLU A 34 -17.60 12.76 7.79
C GLU A 34 -17.74 11.74 6.66
N ALA A 35 -16.63 11.23 6.12
CA ALA A 35 -16.67 10.14 5.14
C ALA A 35 -17.09 8.82 5.79
N SER A 36 -16.57 8.54 6.99
CA SER A 36 -16.93 7.35 7.76
C SER A 36 -18.43 7.30 8.09
N LYS A 37 -19.05 8.43 8.44
CA LYS A 37 -20.51 8.50 8.68
C LYS A 37 -21.30 8.04 7.47
N LYS A 38 -20.95 8.51 6.26
CA LYS A 38 -21.62 8.10 5.01
C LYS A 38 -21.50 6.58 4.77
N VAL A 39 -20.31 6.03 5.03
CA VAL A 39 -20.09 4.59 4.92
C VAL A 39 -20.94 3.83 5.94
N THR A 40 -20.99 4.31 7.18
CA THR A 40 -21.77 3.70 8.25
C THR A 40 -23.26 3.74 7.94
N GLU A 41 -23.79 4.88 7.51
CA GLU A 41 -25.20 5.05 7.14
C GLU A 41 -25.59 4.04 6.05
N HIS A 42 -24.83 3.98 4.95
CA HIS A 42 -25.09 3.03 3.87
C HIS A 42 -24.99 1.56 4.35
N PHE A 43 -24.00 1.25 5.18
CA PHE A 43 -23.84 -0.11 5.71
C PHE A 43 -24.99 -0.55 6.61
N LEU A 44 -25.51 0.35 7.44
CA LEU A 44 -26.68 0.08 8.28
C LEU A 44 -27.96 -0.05 7.45
N ASP A 45 -28.11 0.78 6.41
CA ASP A 45 -29.24 0.68 5.47
C ASP A 45 -29.26 -0.69 4.76
N GLU A 46 -28.11 -1.20 4.31
CA GLU A 46 -27.99 -2.53 3.70
C GLU A 46 -28.40 -3.67 4.65
N LEU A 47 -28.23 -3.46 5.96
CA LEU A 47 -28.66 -4.40 7.01
C LEU A 47 -30.09 -4.18 7.48
N GLY A 48 -30.75 -3.08 7.08
CA GLY A 48 -32.06 -2.69 7.59
C GLY A 48 -32.03 -2.28 9.06
N LEU A 49 -30.89 -1.79 9.56
CA LEU A 49 -30.67 -1.38 10.94
C LEU A 49 -30.71 0.14 11.08
N ASN A 50 -31.15 0.62 12.24
CA ASN A 50 -31.25 2.06 12.52
C ASN A 50 -30.08 2.57 13.38
N SER A 51 -29.30 1.68 13.97
CA SER A 51 -28.19 2.06 14.84
C SER A 51 -27.08 1.01 14.85
N ALA A 52 -25.84 1.43 15.16
CA ALA A 52 -24.70 0.53 15.30
C ALA A 52 -24.85 -0.45 16.48
N VAL A 53 -25.68 -0.13 17.48
CA VAL A 53 -25.94 -1.04 18.62
C VAL A 53 -26.66 -2.31 18.17
N GLU A 54 -27.50 -2.21 17.14
CA GLU A 54 -28.24 -3.35 16.60
C GLU A 54 -27.33 -4.34 15.84
N LEU A 55 -26.10 -3.94 15.49
CA LEU A 55 -25.11 -4.83 14.86
C LEU A 55 -24.75 -6.04 15.74
N GLU A 56 -24.84 -5.92 17.05
CA GLU A 56 -24.55 -7.03 17.97
C GLU A 56 -25.48 -8.23 17.76
N ALA A 57 -26.66 -7.99 17.22
CA ALA A 57 -27.66 -9.03 16.94
C ALA A 57 -27.60 -9.54 15.48
N ALA A 58 -26.88 -8.88 14.61
CA ALA A 58 -26.75 -9.27 13.21
C ALA A 58 -25.88 -10.52 13.06
N SER A 59 -26.24 -11.40 12.13
CA SER A 59 -25.41 -12.56 11.82
C SER A 59 -24.11 -12.14 11.07
N ALA A 60 -23.05 -12.94 11.22
CA ALA A 60 -21.82 -12.71 10.48
C ALA A 60 -22.05 -12.75 8.96
N ASP A 61 -22.94 -13.61 8.48
CA ASP A 61 -23.26 -13.73 7.06
C ASP A 61 -23.95 -12.46 6.53
N ASP A 62 -24.91 -11.91 7.26
CA ASP A 62 -25.59 -10.66 6.89
C ASP A 62 -24.59 -9.48 6.87
N ILE A 63 -23.71 -9.39 7.87
CA ILE A 63 -22.63 -8.40 7.93
C ILE A 63 -21.71 -8.50 6.69
N LEU A 64 -21.30 -9.70 6.30
CA LEU A 64 -20.45 -9.91 5.12
C LEU A 64 -21.17 -9.59 3.80
N ILE A 65 -22.48 -9.84 3.72
CA ILE A 65 -23.30 -9.46 2.56
C ILE A 65 -23.37 -7.93 2.46
N ALA A 66 -23.73 -7.24 3.54
CA ALA A 66 -23.81 -5.78 3.60
C ALA A 66 -22.45 -5.11 3.33
N GLN A 67 -21.36 -5.69 3.84
CA GLN A 67 -19.99 -5.21 3.54
C GLN A 67 -19.69 -5.25 2.05
N ARG A 68 -20.06 -6.33 1.36
CA ARG A 68 -19.86 -6.45 -0.09
C ARG A 68 -20.69 -5.44 -0.86
N ALA A 69 -21.97 -5.28 -0.50
CA ALA A 69 -22.86 -4.30 -1.13
C ALA A 69 -22.35 -2.87 -0.94
N THR A 70 -21.98 -2.51 0.29
CA THR A 70 -21.38 -1.19 0.60
C THR A 70 -20.08 -0.96 -0.17
N SER A 71 -19.20 -1.95 -0.24
CA SER A 71 -17.96 -1.84 -1.02
C SER A 71 -18.23 -1.62 -2.52
N ALA A 72 -19.20 -2.34 -3.09
CA ALA A 72 -19.59 -2.18 -4.49
C ALA A 72 -20.21 -0.80 -4.77
N TYR A 73 -21.05 -0.29 -3.86
CA TYR A 73 -21.65 1.03 -3.97
C TYR A 73 -20.60 2.14 -4.02
N PHE A 74 -19.65 2.16 -3.09
CA PHE A 74 -18.60 3.18 -3.06
C PHE A 74 -17.56 3.03 -4.19
N ALA A 75 -17.27 1.81 -4.64
CA ALA A 75 -16.39 1.56 -5.78
C ALA A 75 -16.93 2.14 -7.11
N GLN A 76 -18.25 2.29 -7.23
CA GLN A 76 -18.89 2.92 -8.39
C GLN A 76 -18.88 4.47 -8.35
N GLY A 77 -18.23 5.07 -7.36
CA GLY A 77 -18.16 6.52 -7.20
C GLY A 77 -19.40 7.13 -6.52
N ALA A 78 -20.28 6.30 -6.01
CA ALA A 78 -21.41 6.77 -5.22
C ALA A 78 -20.93 7.36 -3.88
N GLY A 79 -21.53 8.48 -3.46
CA GLY A 79 -21.27 9.08 -2.16
C GLY A 79 -20.02 9.95 -2.04
N GLN A 80 -19.32 10.29 -3.12
CA GLN A 80 -18.17 11.21 -3.13
C GLN A 80 -17.04 10.86 -2.12
N VAL A 81 -16.79 9.60 -1.87
CA VAL A 81 -15.66 9.12 -1.05
C VAL A 81 -14.43 8.86 -1.95
N ASN A 82 -14.49 9.28 -3.20
CA ASN A 82 -13.56 8.94 -4.29
C ASN A 82 -12.11 9.42 -4.10
N SER A 83 -11.88 10.44 -3.28
CA SER A 83 -10.52 10.95 -3.03
C SER A 83 -9.67 10.02 -2.15
N LEU A 84 -10.22 8.90 -1.69
CA LEU A 84 -9.64 8.11 -0.62
C LEU A 84 -9.02 6.78 -1.08
N GLY A 85 -8.85 6.57 -2.40
CA GLY A 85 -8.28 5.32 -2.90
C GLY A 85 -9.16 4.09 -2.60
N VAL A 86 -10.47 4.25 -2.68
CA VAL A 86 -11.51 3.28 -2.29
C VAL A 86 -11.53 2.00 -3.14
N ALA A 87 -10.53 1.83 -4.01
CA ALA A 87 -10.44 0.65 -4.87
C ALA A 87 -10.40 -0.69 -4.08
N VAL A 88 -10.01 -0.68 -2.81
CA VAL A 88 -9.89 -1.89 -2.01
C VAL A 88 -11.08 -2.03 -1.04
N SER A 89 -11.41 -1.00 -0.28
CA SER A 89 -12.52 -1.04 0.71
C SER A 89 -12.91 0.35 1.20
N PRO A 90 -14.18 0.64 1.50
CA PRO A 90 -14.57 1.85 2.22
C PRO A 90 -14.34 1.74 3.74
N PHE A 91 -13.95 0.57 4.26
CA PHE A 91 -13.77 0.29 5.68
C PHE A 91 -12.31 0.51 6.11
N TYR A 92 -11.89 1.76 6.15
CA TYR A 92 -10.58 2.16 6.65
C TYR A 92 -10.65 2.65 8.11
N PRO A 93 -9.52 2.68 8.83
CA PRO A 93 -9.43 3.34 10.12
C PRO A 93 -9.88 4.80 10.02
N VAL A 94 -10.59 5.28 11.04
CA VAL A 94 -11.17 6.64 11.05
C VAL A 94 -10.31 7.56 11.90
N HIS A 95 -9.82 8.65 11.29
CA HIS A 95 -9.09 9.69 12.01
C HIS A 95 -10.00 10.87 12.43
N GLY A 96 -9.48 11.75 13.30
CA GLY A 96 -10.21 12.88 13.86
C GLY A 96 -10.95 12.54 15.15
N ASN A 97 -10.56 11.47 15.85
CA ASN A 97 -11.13 11.01 17.12
C ASN A 97 -10.04 10.80 18.19
N ALA A 98 -10.42 10.42 19.39
CA ALA A 98 -9.48 10.24 20.49
C ALA A 98 -8.45 9.12 20.27
N THR A 99 -8.80 8.06 19.52
CA THR A 99 -7.92 6.93 19.23
C THR A 99 -6.93 7.26 18.14
N LEU A 100 -7.36 7.95 17.09
CA LEU A 100 -6.55 8.39 15.96
C LEU A 100 -6.84 9.88 15.68
N PRO A 101 -6.16 10.80 16.38
CA PRO A 101 -6.45 12.23 16.28
C PRO A 101 -6.18 12.82 14.89
N ASN A 102 -5.12 12.36 14.23
CA ASN A 102 -4.70 12.78 12.89
C ASN A 102 -4.60 11.59 11.95
N ASP A 103 -4.66 11.83 10.65
CA ASP A 103 -4.22 10.82 9.68
C ASP A 103 -2.72 10.47 9.89
N PRO A 104 -2.26 9.29 9.45
CA PRO A 104 -0.91 8.81 9.76
C PRO A 104 0.21 9.69 9.19
N LEU A 105 0.01 10.36 8.03
CA LEU A 105 1.01 11.27 7.47
C LEU A 105 1.16 12.53 8.33
N THR A 106 0.05 13.17 8.67
CA THR A 106 0.03 14.33 9.57
C THR A 106 0.62 13.98 10.93
N ALA A 107 0.28 12.81 11.48
CA ALA A 107 0.84 12.34 12.74
C ALA A 107 2.37 12.16 12.66
N ALA A 108 2.88 11.57 11.58
CA ALA A 108 4.32 11.41 11.35
C ALA A 108 5.04 12.77 11.23
N CYS A 109 4.49 13.72 10.48
CA CYS A 109 5.01 15.09 10.38
C CYS A 109 5.06 15.80 11.75
N ASN A 110 4.14 15.46 12.65
CA ASN A 110 4.09 15.98 14.02
C ASN A 110 4.94 15.16 15.02
N GLY A 111 5.77 14.23 14.55
CA GLY A 111 6.71 13.46 15.36
C GLY A 111 6.12 12.21 16.02
N ALA A 112 4.93 11.76 15.66
CA ALA A 112 4.40 10.49 16.16
C ALA A 112 5.36 9.34 15.84
N SER A 113 5.58 8.44 16.80
CA SER A 113 6.49 7.29 16.68
C SER A 113 7.92 7.68 16.22
N SER A 114 8.41 8.88 16.58
CA SER A 114 9.74 9.37 16.15
C SER A 114 10.89 8.49 16.63
N THR A 115 10.72 7.72 17.68
CA THR A 115 11.72 6.79 18.23
C THR A 115 11.66 5.39 17.61
N VAL A 116 10.63 5.08 16.82
CA VAL A 116 10.42 3.78 16.18
C VAL A 116 11.22 3.71 14.88
N ARG A 117 12.05 2.68 14.70
CA ARG A 117 12.70 2.42 13.40
C ARG A 117 11.70 1.82 12.42
N VAL A 118 11.79 2.18 11.16
CA VAL A 118 10.81 1.76 10.15
C VAL A 118 11.51 1.10 8.95
N LEU A 119 10.98 -0.03 8.51
CA LEU A 119 11.29 -0.64 7.22
C LEU A 119 10.01 -0.65 6.38
N THR A 120 9.99 0.08 5.28
CA THR A 120 8.78 0.21 4.45
C THR A 120 9.08 0.08 2.97
N GLY A 121 8.07 -0.25 2.19
CA GLY A 121 8.19 -0.35 0.74
C GLY A 121 6.95 -0.99 0.12
N SER A 122 7.06 -1.30 -1.16
CA SER A 122 5.99 -1.91 -1.96
C SER A 122 6.55 -2.87 -3.00
N ASN A 123 5.66 -3.65 -3.60
CA ASN A 123 5.97 -4.39 -4.80
C ASN A 123 5.84 -3.45 -6.03
N LYS A 124 6.54 -3.77 -7.11
CA LYS A 124 6.59 -2.90 -8.29
C LYS A 124 5.26 -2.82 -9.04
N ASP A 125 4.51 -3.92 -9.07
CA ASP A 125 3.30 -4.06 -9.87
C ASP A 125 2.11 -4.49 -8.98
N GLU A 126 1.95 -3.88 -7.80
CA GLU A 126 0.99 -4.25 -6.74
C GLU A 126 -0.41 -4.59 -7.26
N THR A 127 -0.93 -3.75 -8.14
CA THR A 127 -2.35 -3.80 -8.52
C THR A 127 -2.67 -4.81 -9.62
N THR A 128 -1.69 -5.54 -10.13
CA THR A 128 -1.92 -6.66 -11.04
C THR A 128 -2.74 -7.78 -10.40
N LEU A 129 -2.73 -7.90 -9.06
CA LEU A 129 -3.57 -8.86 -8.34
C LEU A 129 -5.08 -8.68 -8.65
N TRP A 130 -5.50 -7.44 -8.86
CA TRP A 130 -6.91 -7.08 -9.12
C TRP A 130 -7.19 -6.71 -10.58
N SER A 131 -6.16 -6.65 -11.42
CA SER A 131 -6.28 -6.22 -12.81
C SER A 131 -5.27 -6.96 -13.68
N THR A 132 -5.64 -8.17 -14.11
CA THR A 132 -4.78 -9.01 -14.98
C THR A 132 -5.22 -9.01 -16.45
N GLY A 133 -6.24 -8.23 -16.81
CA GLY A 133 -6.82 -8.20 -18.16
C GLY A 133 -6.47 -6.91 -18.92
N GLU A 134 -6.90 -6.86 -20.18
CA GLU A 134 -6.78 -5.64 -20.98
C GLU A 134 -7.51 -4.46 -20.34
N THR A 135 -6.90 -3.30 -20.44
CA THR A 135 -7.45 -2.04 -19.95
C THR A 135 -7.67 -1.09 -21.12
N SER A 136 -8.90 -0.59 -21.29
CA SER A 136 -9.17 0.45 -22.26
C SER A 136 -8.55 1.79 -21.82
N ARG A 137 -8.21 2.62 -22.80
CA ARG A 137 -7.72 3.98 -22.55
C ARG A 137 -8.71 4.80 -21.73
N GLU A 138 -9.99 4.65 -22.00
CA GLU A 138 -11.07 5.33 -21.28
C GLU A 138 -11.10 4.94 -19.79
N LYS A 139 -10.90 3.65 -19.46
CA LYS A 139 -10.79 3.18 -18.07
C LYS A 139 -9.58 3.80 -17.37
N LEU A 140 -8.43 3.83 -18.03
CA LEU A 140 -7.22 4.46 -17.52
C LEU A 140 -7.46 5.94 -17.21
N GLU A 141 -7.93 6.72 -18.19
CA GLU A 141 -8.17 8.16 -18.05
C GLU A 141 -9.18 8.47 -16.94
N ARG A 142 -10.26 7.69 -16.86
CA ARG A 142 -11.27 7.84 -15.80
C ARG A 142 -10.69 7.55 -14.40
N THR A 143 -9.88 6.51 -14.27
CA THR A 143 -9.26 6.17 -12.98
C THR A 143 -8.32 7.27 -12.53
N VAL A 144 -7.45 7.73 -13.43
CA VAL A 144 -6.47 8.79 -13.15
C VAL A 144 -7.15 10.14 -12.85
N ALA A 145 -8.26 10.45 -13.55
CA ALA A 145 -9.08 11.62 -13.23
C ALA A 145 -9.69 11.54 -11.81
N GLY A 146 -10.09 10.34 -11.39
CA GLY A 146 -10.56 10.08 -10.02
C GLY A 146 -9.50 10.35 -8.95
N TYR A 147 -8.22 10.17 -9.28
CA TYR A 147 -7.07 10.50 -8.42
C TYR A 147 -6.63 11.96 -8.52
N GLN A 148 -7.25 12.76 -9.39
CA GLN A 148 -6.81 14.11 -9.75
C GLN A 148 -5.37 14.16 -10.32
N ALA A 149 -4.94 13.09 -10.97
CA ALA A 149 -3.55 12.83 -11.40
C ALA A 149 -3.39 12.81 -12.94
N ILE A 150 -4.18 13.60 -13.67
CA ILE A 150 -4.12 13.63 -15.16
C ILE A 150 -2.73 14.08 -15.65
N GLU A 151 -2.11 15.04 -14.95
CA GLU A 151 -0.76 15.50 -15.28
C GLU A 151 0.29 14.40 -15.03
N ALA A 152 0.10 13.59 -14.00
CA ALA A 152 0.95 12.44 -13.75
C ALA A 152 0.89 11.42 -14.91
N LEU A 153 -0.30 11.16 -15.47
CA LEU A 153 -0.44 10.25 -16.62
C LEU A 153 0.46 10.67 -17.79
N ALA A 154 0.58 11.97 -18.09
CA ALA A 154 1.45 12.43 -19.16
C ALA A 154 2.93 12.12 -18.89
N VAL A 155 3.38 12.23 -17.63
CA VAL A 155 4.74 11.86 -17.23
C VAL A 155 4.97 10.36 -17.45
N TYR A 156 4.06 9.49 -16.95
CA TYR A 156 4.18 8.04 -17.13
C TYR A 156 4.17 7.62 -18.61
N GLN A 157 3.44 8.31 -19.47
CA GLN A 157 3.50 8.06 -20.92
C GLN A 157 4.85 8.43 -21.53
N CYS A 158 5.51 9.46 -20.99
CA CYS A 158 6.85 9.86 -21.43
C CYS A 158 7.95 8.91 -20.94
N THR A 159 7.88 8.51 -19.66
CA THR A 159 8.88 7.62 -19.05
C THR A 159 8.72 6.16 -19.50
N ARG A 160 7.52 5.78 -19.94
CA ARG A 160 7.15 4.41 -20.38
C ARG A 160 6.51 4.42 -21.77
N PRO A 161 7.24 4.81 -22.83
CA PRO A 161 6.66 5.03 -24.17
C PRO A 161 6.06 3.77 -24.80
N GLU A 162 6.53 2.57 -24.42
CA GLU A 162 6.05 1.30 -24.95
C GLU A 162 4.96 0.67 -24.07
N ALA A 163 4.57 1.30 -22.94
CA ALA A 163 3.61 0.75 -22.01
C ALA A 163 2.20 0.77 -22.58
N SER A 164 1.49 -0.33 -22.42
CA SER A 164 0.05 -0.42 -22.73
C SER A 164 -0.77 0.40 -21.72
N SER A 165 -2.05 0.64 -22.03
CA SER A 165 -2.98 1.25 -21.07
C SER A 165 -3.09 0.46 -19.77
N HIS A 166 -2.91 -0.86 -19.84
CA HIS A 166 -2.88 -1.72 -18.66
C HIS A 166 -1.63 -1.47 -17.80
N ASP A 167 -0.45 -1.45 -18.41
CA ASP A 167 0.81 -1.21 -17.71
C ASP A 167 0.83 0.16 -17.04
N LEU A 168 0.34 1.19 -17.73
CA LEU A 168 0.19 2.53 -17.18
C LEU A 168 -0.80 2.58 -16.02
N LEU A 169 -1.94 1.87 -16.13
CA LEU A 169 -2.89 1.79 -15.03
C LEU A 169 -2.28 1.13 -13.81
N VAL A 170 -1.60 -0.01 -13.99
CA VAL A 170 -0.92 -0.73 -12.90
C VAL A 170 0.11 0.17 -12.22
N ALA A 171 0.96 0.84 -12.98
CA ALA A 171 1.99 1.72 -12.44
C ALA A 171 1.38 2.89 -11.64
N LEU A 172 0.42 3.61 -12.21
CA LEU A 172 -0.24 4.74 -11.56
C LEU A 172 -1.03 4.34 -10.31
N THR A 173 -1.74 3.21 -10.36
CA THR A 173 -2.49 2.74 -9.20
C THR A 173 -1.58 2.17 -8.10
N THR A 174 -0.49 1.51 -8.47
CA THR A 174 0.55 1.07 -7.52
C THR A 174 1.16 2.27 -6.79
N ASP A 175 1.53 3.30 -7.53
CA ASP A 175 2.11 4.50 -6.95
C ASP A 175 1.13 5.23 -6.04
N HIS A 176 -0.08 5.47 -6.51
CA HIS A 176 -1.13 6.14 -5.71
C HIS A 176 -1.41 5.43 -4.39
N MET A 177 -1.50 4.10 -4.41
CA MET A 177 -1.94 3.32 -3.26
C MET A 177 -0.80 2.90 -2.34
N PHE A 178 0.40 2.64 -2.86
CA PHE A 178 1.45 1.93 -2.13
C PHE A 178 2.79 2.66 -2.12
N ARG A 179 3.42 2.90 -3.29
CA ARG A 179 4.79 3.43 -3.34
C ARG A 179 4.85 4.88 -2.84
N ILE A 180 4.03 5.77 -3.35
CA ILE A 180 4.05 7.19 -2.95
C ILE A 180 3.68 7.38 -1.46
N PRO A 181 2.66 6.71 -0.90
CA PRO A 181 2.44 6.73 0.54
C PRO A 181 3.63 6.27 1.39
N ALA A 182 4.38 5.24 0.94
CA ALA A 182 5.57 4.78 1.65
C ALA A 182 6.71 5.82 1.59
N ILE A 183 6.94 6.43 0.43
CA ILE A 183 7.90 7.52 0.25
C ILE A 183 7.55 8.71 1.15
N ARG A 184 6.30 9.14 1.15
CA ARG A 184 5.84 10.26 1.99
C ARG A 184 5.98 9.98 3.47
N LEU A 185 5.72 8.75 3.90
CA LEU A 185 5.98 8.36 5.29
C LEU A 185 7.47 8.49 5.61
N ALA A 186 8.36 8.03 4.73
CA ALA A 186 9.80 8.14 4.93
C ALA A 186 10.25 9.60 4.96
N GLU A 187 9.75 10.44 4.04
CA GLU A 187 10.05 11.88 3.97
C GLU A 187 9.54 12.63 5.21
N ALA A 188 8.36 12.30 5.71
CA ALA A 188 7.81 12.90 6.94
C ALA A 188 8.63 12.56 8.20
N ARG A 189 9.52 11.57 8.13
CA ARG A 189 10.28 11.03 9.27
C ARG A 189 11.78 11.34 9.23
N GLN A 190 12.21 12.35 8.45
CA GLN A 190 13.65 12.70 8.31
C GLN A 190 14.35 13.02 9.65
N GLU A 191 13.62 13.61 10.61
CA GLU A 191 14.14 13.96 11.93
C GLU A 191 13.87 12.85 12.98
N ALA A 192 13.31 11.72 12.57
CA ALA A 192 12.99 10.59 13.46
C ALA A 192 14.08 9.50 13.41
N ALA A 193 13.85 8.41 14.14
CA ALA A 193 14.65 7.19 14.03
C ALA A 193 14.67 6.69 12.57
N PRO A 194 15.74 6.02 12.12
CA PRO A 194 15.94 5.63 10.72
C PRO A 194 14.74 4.94 10.09
N THR A 195 14.47 5.33 8.85
CA THR A 195 13.51 4.66 7.96
C THR A 195 14.29 4.05 6.80
N PHE A 196 14.02 2.80 6.48
CA PHE A 196 14.63 2.07 5.38
C PHE A 196 13.59 1.79 4.32
N MET A 197 13.95 1.97 3.04
CA MET A 197 13.04 1.77 1.92
C MET A 197 13.44 0.54 1.10
N TYR A 198 12.43 -0.24 0.66
CA TYR A 198 12.61 -1.32 -0.31
C TYR A 198 11.59 -1.23 -1.44
N GLN A 199 11.91 -1.89 -2.57
CA GLN A 199 10.98 -2.22 -3.64
C GLN A 199 11.19 -3.66 -4.06
N PHE A 200 10.12 -4.45 -4.08
CA PHE A 200 10.17 -5.84 -4.53
C PHE A 200 9.84 -5.90 -6.03
N ASN A 201 10.82 -6.29 -6.83
CA ASN A 201 10.77 -6.24 -8.30
C ASN A 201 10.67 -7.62 -8.95
N TRP A 202 10.97 -8.71 -8.21
CA TRP A 202 10.93 -10.04 -8.77
C TRP A 202 9.55 -10.37 -9.33
N ARG A 203 9.51 -10.83 -10.58
CA ARG A 203 8.26 -11.04 -11.31
C ARG A 203 7.81 -12.49 -11.21
N SER A 204 6.58 -12.69 -10.76
CA SER A 204 5.89 -13.97 -10.83
C SER A 204 5.86 -14.52 -12.26
N ARG A 205 6.01 -15.81 -12.40
CA ARG A 205 5.84 -16.55 -13.66
C ARG A 205 4.43 -17.12 -13.82
N ALA A 206 3.58 -16.95 -12.81
CA ALA A 206 2.18 -17.36 -12.86
C ALA A 206 1.40 -16.60 -13.94
N LEU A 207 0.37 -17.23 -14.47
CA LEU A 207 -0.47 -16.68 -15.54
C LEU A 207 0.35 -16.16 -16.74
N ASN A 208 1.39 -16.90 -17.13
CA ASN A 208 2.36 -16.51 -18.18
C ASN A 208 3.05 -15.15 -17.89
N GLY A 209 3.31 -14.85 -16.62
CA GLY A 209 3.94 -13.61 -16.18
C GLY A 209 3.01 -12.42 -15.97
N ALA A 210 1.71 -12.58 -16.18
CA ALA A 210 0.75 -11.48 -16.06
C ALA A 210 0.58 -10.96 -14.62
N LEU A 211 0.90 -11.77 -13.59
CA LEU A 211 0.90 -11.30 -12.21
C LEU A 211 2.04 -10.32 -11.92
N ALA A 212 3.15 -10.38 -12.65
CA ALA A 212 4.31 -9.51 -12.44
C ALA A 212 4.78 -9.51 -10.97
N ALA A 213 5.26 -8.37 -10.45
CA ALA A 213 5.59 -8.20 -9.02
C ALA A 213 4.33 -7.76 -8.25
N THR A 214 3.35 -8.66 -8.16
CA THR A 214 2.00 -8.41 -7.65
C THR A 214 1.94 -8.23 -6.14
N HIS A 215 0.82 -7.71 -5.64
CA HIS A 215 0.54 -7.57 -4.21
C HIS A 215 0.68 -8.91 -3.46
N SER A 216 1.28 -8.85 -2.28
CA SER A 216 1.53 -10.00 -1.39
C SER A 216 2.54 -11.03 -1.92
N LEU A 217 3.13 -10.84 -3.10
CA LEU A 217 4.12 -11.77 -3.64
C LEU A 217 5.41 -11.80 -2.79
N GLU A 218 5.77 -10.71 -2.14
CA GLU A 218 6.97 -10.61 -1.29
C GLU A 218 6.83 -11.37 0.04
N ILE A 219 5.61 -11.65 0.50
CA ILE A 219 5.35 -12.27 1.81
C ILE A 219 6.09 -13.61 1.96
N PRO A 220 5.95 -14.59 1.06
CA PRO A 220 6.67 -15.86 1.20
C PRO A 220 8.20 -15.71 1.12
N PHE A 221 8.73 -14.64 0.54
CA PHE A 221 10.16 -14.33 0.57
C PHE A 221 10.58 -13.75 1.92
N ALA A 222 9.81 -12.82 2.47
CA ALA A 222 10.07 -12.24 3.79
C ALA A 222 10.02 -13.30 4.90
N PHE A 223 9.14 -14.29 4.79
CA PHE A 223 9.03 -15.41 5.73
C PHE A 223 9.87 -16.64 5.37
N ASN A 224 10.55 -16.64 4.21
CA ASN A 224 11.37 -17.75 3.71
C ASN A 224 10.62 -19.10 3.69
N ASN A 225 9.38 -19.09 3.19
CA ASN A 225 8.48 -20.24 3.18
C ASN A 225 7.90 -20.49 1.78
N LEU A 226 8.75 -20.42 0.75
CA LEU A 226 8.37 -20.60 -0.66
C LEU A 226 7.80 -22.00 -0.97
N ASP A 227 8.02 -22.98 -0.10
CA ASP A 227 7.57 -24.37 -0.21
C ASP A 227 6.17 -24.62 0.38
N GLN A 228 5.54 -23.59 0.96
CA GLN A 228 4.22 -23.74 1.55
C GLN A 228 3.13 -23.92 0.49
N ALA A 229 2.11 -24.69 0.83
CA ALA A 229 0.97 -24.96 -0.04
C ALA A 229 0.29 -23.65 -0.48
N GLY A 230 0.09 -23.48 -1.78
CA GLY A 230 -0.53 -22.29 -2.40
C GLY A 230 0.47 -21.20 -2.78
N VAL A 231 1.72 -21.23 -2.29
CA VAL A 231 2.74 -20.25 -2.72
C VAL A 231 3.16 -20.49 -4.17
N ASP A 232 3.15 -21.73 -4.64
CA ASP A 232 3.40 -22.12 -6.03
C ASP A 232 2.45 -21.41 -7.02
N PHE A 233 1.22 -21.11 -6.60
CA PHE A 233 0.28 -20.32 -7.38
C PHE A 233 0.82 -18.88 -7.64
N PHE A 234 1.45 -18.28 -6.64
CA PHE A 234 2.04 -16.96 -6.78
C PHE A 234 3.38 -16.98 -7.52
N LEU A 235 4.22 -17.97 -7.28
CA LEU A 235 5.53 -18.05 -7.93
C LEU A 235 5.42 -18.40 -9.42
N GLY A 236 4.49 -19.27 -9.78
CA GLY A 236 4.36 -19.83 -11.11
C GLY A 236 5.43 -20.89 -11.43
N PRO A 237 5.46 -21.43 -12.66
CA PRO A 237 6.33 -22.55 -13.04
C PRO A 237 7.81 -22.17 -13.05
N GLY A 238 8.69 -23.16 -12.78
CA GLY A 238 10.14 -23.01 -12.85
C GLY A 238 10.85 -23.15 -11.49
N PRO A 239 12.17 -22.90 -11.43
CA PRO A 239 12.94 -23.09 -10.21
C PRO A 239 12.53 -22.09 -9.13
N SER A 240 12.56 -22.56 -7.86
CA SER A 240 12.30 -21.69 -6.72
C SER A 240 13.36 -20.56 -6.63
N PRO A 241 12.96 -19.30 -6.43
CA PRO A 241 13.89 -18.19 -6.23
C PRO A 241 14.46 -18.16 -4.80
N GLN A 242 14.94 -19.30 -4.30
CA GLN A 242 15.33 -19.49 -2.91
C GLN A 242 16.41 -18.51 -2.45
N GLY A 243 17.41 -18.21 -3.29
CA GLY A 243 18.48 -17.27 -2.94
C GLY A 243 17.96 -15.84 -2.66
N LEU A 244 16.93 -15.40 -3.37
CA LEU A 244 16.27 -14.13 -3.09
C LEU A 244 15.48 -14.19 -1.78
N ALA A 245 14.76 -15.28 -1.52
CA ALA A 245 14.04 -15.46 -0.26
C ALA A 245 15.01 -15.49 0.94
N ASP A 246 16.12 -16.19 0.84
CA ASP A 246 17.14 -16.21 1.90
C ASP A 246 17.68 -14.82 2.20
N THR A 247 17.94 -14.03 1.15
CA THR A 247 18.43 -12.65 1.28
C THR A 247 17.41 -11.72 1.92
N MET A 248 16.17 -11.74 1.43
CA MET A 248 15.10 -10.89 1.97
C MET A 248 14.75 -11.26 3.41
N HIS A 249 14.58 -12.54 3.69
CA HIS A 249 14.33 -13.03 5.04
C HIS A 249 15.43 -12.62 6.03
N LYS A 250 16.70 -12.77 5.62
CA LYS A 250 17.83 -12.35 6.44
C LYS A 250 17.72 -10.86 6.76
N ALA A 251 17.44 -10.01 5.79
CA ALA A 251 17.31 -8.58 5.99
C ALA A 251 16.17 -8.21 6.96
N TRP A 252 15.00 -8.87 6.86
CA TRP A 252 13.90 -8.72 7.81
C TRP A 252 14.29 -9.16 9.22
N CYS A 253 14.95 -10.33 9.34
CA CYS A 253 15.45 -10.82 10.63
C CYS A 253 16.49 -9.89 11.25
N ASP A 254 17.41 -9.34 10.45
CA ASP A 254 18.42 -8.38 10.94
C ASP A 254 17.73 -7.10 11.41
N PHE A 255 16.80 -6.55 10.64
CA PHE A 255 16.02 -5.39 11.05
C PHE A 255 15.25 -5.64 12.36
N ILE A 256 14.56 -6.77 12.49
CA ILE A 256 13.81 -7.11 13.71
C ILE A 256 14.74 -7.22 14.93
N LYS A 257 15.97 -7.70 14.75
CA LYS A 257 16.93 -7.91 15.87
C LYS A 257 17.72 -6.66 16.21
N THR A 258 18.10 -5.87 15.21
CA THR A 258 19.07 -4.78 15.37
C THR A 258 18.53 -3.41 15.00
N GLY A 259 17.42 -3.37 14.25
CA GLY A 259 16.89 -2.17 13.62
C GLY A 259 17.61 -1.78 12.33
N GLU A 260 18.49 -2.65 11.78
CA GLU A 260 19.31 -2.38 10.60
C GLU A 260 19.14 -3.52 9.58
N PRO A 261 18.55 -3.28 8.39
CA PRO A 261 18.29 -4.34 7.41
C PRO A 261 19.48 -4.63 6.48
N GLY A 262 20.57 -3.85 6.55
CA GLY A 262 21.78 -4.07 5.79
C GLY A 262 22.01 -3.15 4.59
N TRP A 263 21.24 -2.08 4.46
CA TRP A 263 21.43 -1.01 3.48
C TRP A 263 21.23 0.37 4.11
N PRO A 264 21.63 1.49 3.44
CA PRO A 264 21.49 2.83 3.99
C PRO A 264 20.05 3.21 4.32
N ALA A 265 19.87 4.00 5.36
CA ALA A 265 18.59 4.62 5.67
C ALA A 265 18.17 5.57 4.52
N TYR A 266 16.87 5.69 4.33
CA TYR A 266 16.29 6.63 3.38
C TYR A 266 16.46 8.06 3.86
N ASP A 267 16.94 8.92 2.99
CA ASP A 267 16.95 10.38 3.14
C ASP A 267 16.43 11.05 1.85
N SER A 268 16.11 12.34 1.92
CA SER A 268 15.57 13.07 0.76
C SER A 268 16.60 13.43 -0.30
N ASP A 269 17.90 13.26 -0.04
CA ASP A 269 18.97 13.55 -0.99
C ASP A 269 19.26 12.35 -1.88
N THR A 270 19.49 11.18 -1.27
CA THR A 270 19.82 9.94 -2.00
C THR A 270 18.59 9.07 -2.30
N ARG A 271 17.54 9.14 -1.48
CA ARG A 271 16.34 8.30 -1.58
C ARG A 271 16.66 6.81 -1.72
N ALA A 272 17.66 6.36 -0.98
CA ALA A 272 18.21 5.01 -1.07
C ALA A 272 17.11 3.96 -0.88
N THR A 273 16.91 3.13 -1.89
CA THR A 273 15.87 2.09 -1.94
C THR A 273 16.49 0.76 -2.32
N MET A 274 16.33 -0.28 -1.48
CA MET A 274 16.77 -1.62 -1.78
C MET A 274 15.82 -2.30 -2.75
N PHE A 275 16.31 -2.65 -3.94
CA PHE A 275 15.58 -3.46 -4.92
C PHE A 275 15.81 -4.94 -4.66
N PHE A 276 14.71 -5.70 -4.49
CA PHE A 276 14.72 -7.15 -4.40
C PHE A 276 14.27 -7.74 -5.74
N ASP A 277 15.23 -8.33 -6.46
CA ASP A 277 15.05 -9.01 -7.74
C ASP A 277 16.07 -10.15 -7.84
N ASP A 278 16.19 -10.82 -8.96
CA ASP A 278 17.25 -11.81 -9.21
C ASP A 278 18.65 -11.23 -8.90
N ILE A 279 18.85 -9.96 -9.16
CA ILE A 279 20.00 -9.16 -8.68
C ILE A 279 19.46 -8.08 -7.76
N TYR A 280 19.83 -8.14 -6.48
CA TYR A 280 19.42 -7.12 -5.50
C TYR A 280 20.50 -6.04 -5.38
N ALA A 281 20.06 -4.78 -5.30
CA ALA A 281 20.95 -3.62 -5.19
C ALA A 281 20.23 -2.43 -4.57
N VAL A 282 20.97 -1.52 -3.96
CA VAL A 282 20.48 -0.20 -3.59
C VAL A 282 20.44 0.68 -4.82
N VAL A 283 19.30 1.31 -5.07
CA VAL A 283 19.08 2.28 -6.15
C VAL A 283 18.75 3.63 -5.50
N GLU A 284 19.42 4.68 -5.99
CA GLU A 284 19.15 6.05 -5.55
C GLU A 284 18.02 6.66 -6.38
N ASP A 285 17.05 7.27 -5.70
CA ASP A 285 15.86 7.93 -6.24
C ASP A 285 15.21 7.20 -7.44
N PRO A 286 14.71 5.98 -7.27
CA PRO A 286 14.11 5.22 -8.36
C PRO A 286 12.90 5.94 -8.94
N ASP A 287 12.84 6.00 -10.29
CA ASP A 287 11.75 6.62 -11.06
C ASP A 287 11.44 8.07 -10.59
N PRO A 288 12.43 9.00 -10.60
CA PRO A 288 12.31 10.33 -9.98
C PRO A 288 11.25 11.21 -10.63
N GLU A 289 11.08 11.12 -11.95
CA GLU A 289 10.07 11.89 -12.68
C GLU A 289 8.65 11.43 -12.32
N GLU A 290 8.44 10.11 -12.23
CA GLU A 290 7.17 9.51 -11.82
C GLU A 290 6.85 9.85 -10.36
N ARG A 291 7.85 9.76 -9.47
CA ARG A 291 7.69 10.20 -8.07
C ARG A 291 7.29 11.68 -7.98
N ALA A 292 8.00 12.56 -8.71
CA ALA A 292 7.74 13.99 -8.70
C ALA A 292 6.37 14.36 -9.27
N ALA A 293 5.82 13.56 -10.18
CA ALA A 293 4.50 13.78 -10.76
C ALA A 293 3.36 13.71 -9.73
N TRP A 294 3.62 13.15 -8.55
CA TRP A 294 2.65 13.09 -7.44
C TRP A 294 2.76 14.25 -6.45
N ASN A 295 3.65 15.21 -6.67
CA ASN A 295 3.76 16.37 -5.81
C ASN A 295 2.47 17.20 -5.86
N GLY A 296 1.88 17.47 -4.70
CA GLY A 296 0.60 18.18 -4.59
C GLY A 296 -0.65 17.36 -4.91
N ILE A 297 -0.49 16.11 -5.32
CA ILE A 297 -1.57 15.14 -5.50
C ILE A 297 -1.56 14.19 -4.30
N ARG A 298 -2.72 13.95 -3.72
CA ARG A 298 -2.80 13.01 -2.61
C ARG A 298 -2.63 11.57 -3.09
#